data_e52d265679c7e5549e392306f2f813ed
#
_entry.id   e52d265679c7e5549e392306f2f813ed
#
_cell.length_a   1.000
_cell.length_b   1.000
_cell.length_c   1.000
_cell.angle_alpha   90.00
_cell.angle_beta   90.00
_cell.angle_gamma   90.00
#
_symmetry.space_group_name_H-M   'P 1'
#
loop_
_entity.id
_entity.type
_entity.pdbx_description
1 polymer ?
#
loop_
_entity_poly.entity_id
_entity_poly.type
_entity_poly.pdbx_seq_one_letter_code
_entity_poly.pdbx_strand_id
1 'polypeptide(L)'
;MNYCSTKLPKNVYNTAMLYQLVNTCGTITLASIVDQFEQKVYSLSAEELQNMTVEDFDAIMEEIKSASEYSGVIDNFIDPCKYWKRVAVSNPVYYVSYSVSAVASLNIYAMALEDADVAMATYRALVEIDGIEDMGYVEALGAAGVVNPFDEDAHRNIATLIDKFLKG
;
A
#
# COMPACT_ATOMS: atom_id res chain seq x y z
N MET A 1 -4.16 -15.92 11.62
CA MET A 1 -2.69 -15.91 11.86
C MET A 1 -2.23 -16.95 12.85
N ASN A 2 -2.84 -17.08 14.01
CA ASN A 2 -2.49 -18.13 14.98
C ASN A 2 -2.48 -19.57 14.41
N TYR A 3 -3.37 -19.87 13.44
CA TYR A 3 -3.40 -21.22 12.84
C TYR A 3 -2.08 -21.59 12.14
N CYS A 4 -1.55 -20.72 11.31
CA CYS A 4 -0.29 -20.97 10.61
C CYS A 4 0.90 -21.11 11.58
N SER A 5 0.95 -20.29 12.65
CA SER A 5 1.99 -20.38 13.67
C SER A 5 1.98 -21.71 14.44
N THR A 6 0.81 -22.36 14.54
CA THR A 6 0.67 -23.67 15.20
C THR A 6 0.94 -24.86 14.28
N LYS A 7 0.97 -24.66 12.96
CA LYS A 7 1.10 -25.73 11.95
C LYS A 7 2.44 -25.74 11.23
N LEU A 8 3.11 -24.59 11.17
CA LEU A 8 4.40 -24.47 10.48
C LEU A 8 5.57 -24.48 11.48
N PRO A 9 6.74 -25.01 11.10
CA PRO A 9 7.96 -24.79 11.85
C PRO A 9 8.23 -23.29 12.03
N LYS A 10 8.72 -22.87 13.19
CA LYS A 10 8.90 -21.45 13.55
C LYS A 10 9.68 -20.66 12.51
N ASN A 11 10.76 -21.23 11.98
CA ASN A 11 11.57 -20.59 10.94
C ASN A 11 10.79 -20.38 9.63
N VAL A 12 9.98 -21.36 9.21
CA VAL A 12 9.14 -21.26 8.00
C VAL A 12 8.06 -20.20 8.20
N TYR A 13 7.40 -20.19 9.35
CA TYR A 13 6.41 -19.17 9.68
C TYR A 13 7.02 -17.77 9.67
N ASN A 14 8.14 -17.54 10.34
CA ASN A 14 8.81 -16.26 10.40
C ASN A 14 9.25 -15.78 8.99
N THR A 15 9.79 -16.67 8.17
CA THR A 15 10.17 -16.35 6.79
C THR A 15 8.95 -15.95 5.94
N ALA A 16 7.85 -16.69 6.05
CA ALA A 16 6.61 -16.37 5.32
C ALA A 16 6.03 -15.02 5.77
N MET A 17 6.06 -14.72 7.06
CA MET A 17 5.60 -13.45 7.62
C MET A 17 6.47 -12.28 7.17
N LEU A 18 7.80 -12.44 7.19
CA LEU A 18 8.72 -11.42 6.69
C LEU A 18 8.48 -11.16 5.20
N TYR A 19 8.36 -12.21 4.40
CA TYR A 19 8.08 -12.09 2.96
C TYR A 19 6.76 -11.33 2.71
N GLN A 20 5.71 -11.69 3.42
CA GLN A 20 4.41 -11.02 3.30
C GLN A 20 4.50 -9.53 3.68
N LEU A 21 5.21 -9.23 4.77
CA LEU A 21 5.39 -7.85 5.24
C LEU A 21 6.17 -7.02 4.21
N VAL A 22 7.29 -7.54 3.71
CA VAL A 22 8.12 -6.89 2.69
C VAL A 22 7.32 -6.64 1.40
N ASN A 23 6.55 -7.63 0.94
CA ASN A 23 5.70 -7.47 -0.25
C ASN A 23 4.62 -6.41 -0.04
N THR A 24 3.98 -6.39 1.13
CA THR A 24 2.93 -5.40 1.41
C THR A 24 3.50 -3.99 1.48
N CYS A 25 4.64 -3.79 2.14
CA CYS A 25 5.35 -2.51 2.17
C CYS A 25 5.81 -2.08 0.77
N GLY A 26 6.34 -3.02 -0.03
CA GLY A 26 6.70 -2.78 -1.42
C GLY A 26 5.51 -2.36 -2.28
N THR A 27 4.34 -2.94 -2.04
CA THR A 27 3.08 -2.54 -2.71
C THR A 27 2.71 -1.10 -2.35
N ILE A 28 2.78 -0.70 -1.08
CA ILE A 28 2.51 0.66 -0.65
C ILE A 28 3.43 1.65 -1.37
N THR A 29 4.72 1.37 -1.37
CA THR A 29 5.73 2.25 -1.98
C THR A 29 5.55 2.35 -3.50
N LEU A 30 5.40 1.22 -4.19
CA LEU A 30 5.21 1.19 -5.64
C LEU A 30 3.93 1.93 -6.05
N ALA A 31 2.82 1.67 -5.36
CA ALA A 31 1.56 2.30 -5.68
C ALA A 31 1.60 3.81 -5.43
N SER A 32 2.31 4.27 -4.39
CA SER A 32 2.52 5.70 -4.13
C SER A 32 3.39 6.37 -5.19
N ILE A 33 4.40 5.69 -5.73
CA ILE A 33 5.22 6.20 -6.84
C ILE A 33 4.39 6.32 -8.11
N VAL A 34 3.57 5.33 -8.42
CA VAL A 34 2.67 5.38 -9.59
C VAL A 34 1.65 6.49 -9.44
N ASP A 35 1.06 6.67 -8.27
CA ASP A 35 0.11 7.76 -8.00
C ASP A 35 0.75 9.15 -8.16
N GLN A 36 1.96 9.36 -7.65
CA GLN A 36 2.71 10.61 -7.86
C GLN A 36 2.98 10.87 -9.35
N PHE A 37 3.31 9.83 -10.10
CA PHE A 37 3.48 9.93 -11.55
C PHE A 37 2.17 10.34 -12.23
N GLU A 38 1.06 9.71 -11.90
CA GLU A 38 -0.25 10.05 -12.45
C GLU A 38 -0.64 11.50 -12.12
N GLN A 39 -0.48 11.93 -10.87
CA GLN A 39 -0.72 13.31 -10.45
C GLN A 39 0.13 14.31 -11.24
N LYS A 40 1.43 14.02 -11.43
CA LYS A 40 2.33 14.87 -12.21
C LYS A 40 1.88 14.97 -13.66
N VAL A 41 1.59 13.86 -14.31
CA VAL A 41 1.17 13.80 -15.72
C VAL A 41 -0.19 14.47 -15.91
N TYR A 42 -1.17 14.21 -15.04
CA TYR A 42 -2.51 14.80 -15.15
C TYR A 42 -2.56 16.28 -14.79
N SER A 43 -1.51 16.83 -14.17
CA SER A 43 -1.38 18.27 -13.95
C SER A 43 -0.87 19.04 -15.18
N LEU A 44 -0.38 18.33 -16.20
CA LEU A 44 0.11 18.95 -17.43
C LEU A 44 -1.04 19.43 -18.32
N SER A 45 -0.81 20.52 -19.02
CA SER A 45 -1.76 21.02 -20.02
C SER A 45 -1.81 20.12 -21.26
N ALA A 46 -2.90 20.22 -22.03
CA ALA A 46 -3.02 19.47 -23.28
C ALA A 46 -1.91 19.81 -24.30
N GLU A 47 -1.41 21.05 -24.28
CA GLU A 47 -0.32 21.50 -25.16
C GLU A 47 1.02 20.83 -24.75
N GLU A 48 1.32 20.77 -23.45
CA GLU A 48 2.50 20.07 -22.93
C GLU A 48 2.46 18.60 -23.29
N LEU A 49 1.33 17.92 -23.03
CA LEU A 49 1.16 16.49 -23.31
C LEU A 49 1.31 16.14 -24.80
N GLN A 50 0.83 17.02 -25.72
CA GLN A 50 0.96 16.79 -27.17
C GLN A 50 2.41 16.79 -27.66
N ASN A 51 3.31 17.47 -26.96
CA ASN A 51 4.72 17.57 -27.31
C ASN A 51 5.61 16.56 -26.59
N MET A 52 5.08 15.78 -25.66
CA MET A 52 5.84 14.80 -24.89
C MET A 52 6.09 13.52 -25.68
N THR A 53 7.27 12.97 -25.49
CA THR A 53 7.70 11.66 -25.98
C THR A 53 7.58 10.61 -24.86
N VAL A 54 7.77 9.33 -25.20
CA VAL A 54 7.82 8.26 -24.22
C VAL A 54 9.01 8.44 -23.26
N GLU A 55 10.11 8.96 -23.76
CA GLU A 55 11.32 9.26 -23.00
C GLU A 55 11.08 10.35 -21.93
N ASP A 56 10.22 11.32 -22.21
CA ASP A 56 9.85 12.37 -21.25
C ASP A 56 9.04 11.78 -20.10
N PHE A 57 8.12 10.87 -20.37
CA PHE A 57 7.38 10.15 -19.31
C PHE A 57 8.30 9.21 -18.50
N ASP A 58 9.24 8.51 -19.16
CA ASP A 58 10.23 7.69 -18.48
C ASP A 58 11.11 8.56 -17.55
N ALA A 59 11.47 9.79 -17.97
CA ALA A 59 12.23 10.75 -17.16
C ALA A 59 11.43 11.23 -15.92
N ILE A 60 10.15 11.54 -16.07
CA ILE A 60 9.28 11.90 -14.94
C ILE A 60 9.22 10.75 -13.91
N MET A 61 9.05 9.53 -14.37
CA MET A 61 8.98 8.37 -13.49
C MET A 61 10.31 8.14 -12.76
N GLU A 62 11.44 8.30 -13.45
CA GLU A 62 12.77 8.15 -12.85
C GLU A 62 13.06 9.27 -11.83
N GLU A 63 12.62 10.51 -12.09
CA GLU A 63 12.71 11.61 -11.12
C GLU A 63 11.97 11.27 -9.83
N ILE A 64 10.70 10.83 -9.93
CA ILE A 64 9.87 10.47 -8.78
C ILE A 64 10.47 9.29 -8.01
N LYS A 65 10.89 8.25 -8.72
CA LYS A 65 11.53 7.07 -8.14
C LYS A 65 12.81 7.46 -7.38
N SER A 66 13.66 8.26 -8.00
CA SER A 66 14.95 8.69 -7.41
C SER A 66 14.77 9.61 -6.20
N ALA A 67 13.69 10.37 -6.14
CA ALA A 67 13.34 11.19 -4.99
C ALA A 67 12.81 10.36 -3.81
N SER A 68 12.39 9.12 -4.04
CA SER A 68 11.96 8.21 -2.98
C SER A 68 13.15 7.71 -2.16
N GLU A 69 13.07 7.83 -0.83
CA GLU A 69 14.07 7.27 0.10
C GLU A 69 14.22 5.74 -0.02
N TYR A 70 13.27 5.08 -0.66
CA TYR A 70 13.20 3.63 -0.85
C TYR A 70 13.59 3.16 -2.26
N SER A 71 14.17 4.04 -3.07
CA SER A 71 14.52 3.74 -4.48
C SER A 71 15.33 2.45 -4.62
N GLY A 72 16.37 2.25 -3.80
CA GLY A 72 17.21 1.04 -3.85
C GLY A 72 16.49 -0.25 -3.42
N VAL A 73 15.38 -0.17 -2.70
CA VAL A 73 14.57 -1.34 -2.34
C VAL A 73 13.62 -1.69 -3.48
N ILE A 74 13.04 -0.69 -4.13
CA ILE A 74 12.06 -0.86 -5.21
C ILE A 74 12.69 -1.50 -6.44
N ASP A 75 13.92 -1.14 -6.79
CA ASP A 75 14.65 -1.71 -7.93
C ASP A 75 14.79 -3.23 -7.90
N ASN A 76 14.76 -3.82 -6.70
CA ASN A 76 14.80 -5.27 -6.53
C ASN A 76 13.45 -5.97 -6.78
N PHE A 77 12.35 -5.23 -6.85
CA PHE A 77 11.02 -5.80 -7.00
C PHE A 77 10.44 -5.57 -8.40
N ILE A 78 10.32 -4.32 -8.83
CA ILE A 78 9.71 -3.95 -10.12
C ILE A 78 10.35 -2.64 -10.56
N ASP A 79 10.77 -2.55 -11.83
CA ASP A 79 11.22 -1.31 -12.43
C ASP A 79 10.01 -0.39 -12.73
N PRO A 80 9.79 0.70 -11.98
CA PRO A 80 8.64 1.58 -12.19
C PRO A 80 8.61 2.20 -13.58
N CYS A 81 9.78 2.46 -14.19
CA CYS A 81 9.89 3.03 -15.54
C CYS A 81 9.30 2.12 -16.62
N LYS A 82 9.35 0.81 -16.43
CA LYS A 82 8.67 -0.15 -17.33
C LYS A 82 7.20 -0.36 -16.96
N TYR A 83 6.83 -0.03 -15.75
CA TYR A 83 5.54 -0.38 -15.18
C TYR A 83 4.46 0.67 -15.48
N TRP A 84 4.78 1.95 -15.52
CA TRP A 84 3.82 3.02 -15.74
C TRP A 84 3.05 2.87 -17.06
N LYS A 85 3.72 2.41 -18.14
CA LYS A 85 3.11 2.17 -19.45
C LYS A 85 1.93 1.21 -19.38
N ARG A 86 2.03 0.22 -18.49
CA ARG A 86 0.96 -0.77 -18.29
C ARG A 86 -0.11 -0.28 -17.33
N VAL A 87 0.28 0.40 -16.26
CA VAL A 87 -0.62 0.71 -15.14
C VAL A 87 -1.32 2.04 -15.35
N ALA A 88 -0.58 3.13 -15.49
CA ALA A 88 -1.16 4.46 -15.61
C ALA A 88 -1.97 4.65 -16.90
N VAL A 89 -1.59 3.95 -17.99
CA VAL A 89 -2.33 4.02 -19.27
C VAL A 89 -3.55 3.10 -19.30
N SER A 90 -3.41 1.87 -18.79
CA SER A 90 -4.48 0.86 -18.86
C SER A 90 -5.52 0.99 -17.75
N ASN A 91 -5.12 1.47 -16.58
CA ASN A 91 -5.97 1.59 -15.41
C ASN A 91 -5.67 2.90 -14.65
N PRO A 92 -6.00 4.06 -15.24
CA PRO A 92 -5.70 5.36 -14.63
C PRO A 92 -6.38 5.51 -13.27
N VAL A 93 -5.68 6.16 -12.32
CA VAL A 93 -6.15 6.45 -10.95
C VAL A 93 -6.49 5.20 -10.10
N TYR A 94 -6.20 4.02 -10.62
CA TYR A 94 -6.54 2.77 -9.93
C TYR A 94 -5.49 2.33 -8.90
N TYR A 95 -4.21 2.65 -9.16
CA TYR A 95 -3.11 2.02 -8.43
C TYR A 95 -2.99 2.49 -6.98
N VAL A 96 -3.39 3.71 -6.68
CA VAL A 96 -3.46 4.24 -5.30
C VAL A 96 -4.29 3.36 -4.38
N SER A 97 -5.32 2.70 -4.90
CA SER A 97 -6.18 1.80 -4.12
C SER A 97 -5.41 0.64 -3.47
N TYR A 98 -4.34 0.15 -4.10
CA TYR A 98 -3.47 -0.87 -3.53
C TYR A 98 -2.69 -0.36 -2.32
N SER A 99 -2.15 0.87 -2.39
CA SER A 99 -1.46 1.48 -1.26
C SER A 99 -2.40 1.64 -0.06
N VAL A 100 -3.56 2.23 -0.29
CA VAL A 100 -4.54 2.55 0.74
C VAL A 100 -5.08 1.27 1.40
N SER A 101 -5.40 0.25 0.60
CA SER A 101 -5.85 -1.06 1.10
C SER A 101 -4.77 -1.81 1.88
N ALA A 102 -3.52 -1.72 1.43
CA ALA A 102 -2.39 -2.33 2.13
C ALA A 102 -2.14 -1.67 3.50
N VAL A 103 -2.22 -0.34 3.58
CA VAL A 103 -2.12 0.41 4.86
C VAL A 103 -3.24 -0.02 5.81
N ALA A 104 -4.49 -0.06 5.36
CA ALA A 104 -5.61 -0.51 6.18
C ALA A 104 -5.43 -1.96 6.67
N SER A 105 -4.97 -2.86 5.79
CA SER A 105 -4.70 -4.26 6.13
C SER A 105 -3.60 -4.41 7.18
N LEU A 106 -2.53 -3.63 7.08
CA LEU A 106 -1.45 -3.65 8.08
C LEU A 106 -1.89 -3.07 9.43
N ASN A 107 -2.78 -2.06 9.44
CA ASN A 107 -3.35 -1.56 10.69
C ASN A 107 -4.22 -2.62 11.39
N ILE A 108 -5.08 -3.33 10.66
CA ILE A 108 -5.85 -4.45 11.23
C ILE A 108 -4.90 -5.55 11.73
N TYR A 109 -3.79 -5.79 11.02
CA TYR A 109 -2.78 -6.74 11.48
C TYR A 109 -2.09 -6.27 12.77
N ALA A 110 -1.76 -4.99 12.89
CA ALA A 110 -1.19 -4.43 14.12
C ALA A 110 -2.16 -4.62 15.30
N MET A 111 -3.46 -4.34 15.10
CA MET A 111 -4.49 -4.61 16.10
C MET A 111 -4.52 -6.10 16.50
N ALA A 112 -4.38 -7.02 15.54
CA ALA A 112 -4.40 -8.46 15.81
C ALA A 112 -3.19 -8.96 16.61
N LEU A 113 -2.09 -8.24 16.61
CA LEU A 113 -0.94 -8.55 17.46
C LEU A 113 -1.15 -8.12 18.92
N GLU A 114 -2.01 -7.11 19.14
CA GLU A 114 -2.37 -6.63 20.48
C GLU A 114 -3.58 -7.40 21.02
N ASP A 115 -4.63 -7.52 20.23
CA ASP A 115 -5.85 -8.26 20.58
C ASP A 115 -6.51 -8.84 19.32
N ALA A 116 -6.41 -10.16 19.16
CA ALA A 116 -6.94 -10.88 18.00
C ALA A 116 -8.48 -10.83 17.92
N ASP A 117 -9.18 -10.76 19.05
CA ASP A 117 -10.65 -10.72 19.08
C ASP A 117 -11.15 -9.35 18.67
N VAL A 118 -10.48 -8.28 19.09
CA VAL A 118 -10.76 -6.89 18.64
C VAL A 118 -10.53 -6.76 17.13
N ALA A 119 -9.40 -7.23 16.62
CA ALA A 119 -9.10 -7.19 15.20
C ALA A 119 -10.12 -7.99 14.36
N MET A 120 -10.56 -9.14 14.87
CA MET A 120 -11.58 -9.95 14.21
C MET A 120 -12.95 -9.25 14.22
N ALA A 121 -13.30 -8.60 15.30
CA ALA A 121 -14.54 -7.81 15.38
C ALA A 121 -14.51 -6.63 14.40
N THR A 122 -13.39 -5.89 14.33
CA THR A 122 -13.15 -4.82 13.36
C THR A 122 -13.26 -5.32 11.92
N TYR A 123 -12.61 -6.45 11.60
CA TYR A 123 -12.68 -7.05 10.27
C TYR A 123 -14.11 -7.44 9.89
N ARG A 124 -14.87 -8.04 10.82
CA ARG A 124 -16.29 -8.37 10.60
C ARG A 124 -17.13 -7.13 10.39
N ALA A 125 -16.94 -6.10 11.21
CA ALA A 125 -17.65 -4.84 11.06
C ALA A 125 -17.42 -4.24 9.65
N LEU A 126 -16.19 -4.30 9.13
CA LEU A 126 -15.87 -3.82 7.78
C LEU A 126 -16.57 -4.63 6.68
N VAL A 127 -16.66 -5.95 6.84
CA VAL A 127 -17.30 -6.84 5.84
C VAL A 127 -18.83 -6.77 5.90
N GLU A 128 -19.39 -6.45 7.06
CA GLU A 128 -20.84 -6.42 7.32
C GLU A 128 -21.45 -5.02 7.26
N ILE A 129 -20.71 -4.00 6.79
CA ILE A 129 -21.23 -2.64 6.64
C ILE A 129 -22.38 -2.62 5.63
N ASP A 130 -23.55 -2.20 6.11
CA ASP A 130 -24.69 -1.89 5.25
C ASP A 130 -24.52 -0.53 4.56
N GLY A 131 -24.92 -0.42 3.31
CA GLY A 131 -24.87 0.84 2.56
C GLY A 131 -23.45 1.29 2.19
N ILE A 132 -22.51 0.35 2.09
CA ILE A 132 -21.11 0.64 1.73
C ILE A 132 -20.99 1.31 0.35
N GLU A 133 -21.95 1.08 -0.54
CA GLU A 133 -22.05 1.68 -1.86
C GLU A 133 -22.32 3.21 -1.81
N ASP A 134 -22.89 3.68 -0.72
CA ASP A 134 -23.19 5.10 -0.49
C ASP A 134 -22.12 5.79 0.38
N MET A 135 -21.13 5.05 0.87
CA MET A 135 -20.06 5.56 1.74
C MET A 135 -18.77 5.81 0.99
N GLY A 136 -18.04 6.86 1.39
CA GLY A 136 -16.64 7.00 1.03
C GLY A 136 -15.76 5.95 1.72
N TYR A 137 -14.67 5.54 1.06
CA TYR A 137 -13.77 4.52 1.59
C TYR A 137 -13.27 4.81 3.02
N VAL A 138 -12.84 6.05 3.29
CA VAL A 138 -12.37 6.46 4.63
C VAL A 138 -13.49 6.41 5.67
N GLU A 139 -14.71 6.77 5.27
CA GLU A 139 -15.89 6.71 6.13
C GLU A 139 -16.22 5.25 6.50
N ALA A 140 -16.19 4.34 5.53
CA ALA A 140 -16.39 2.92 5.77
C ALA A 140 -15.34 2.33 6.71
N LEU A 141 -14.06 2.68 6.53
CA LEU A 141 -12.99 2.27 7.44
C LEU A 141 -13.23 2.79 8.87
N GLY A 142 -13.59 4.08 9.01
CA GLY A 142 -13.87 4.69 10.29
C GLY A 142 -15.08 4.06 11.00
N ALA A 143 -16.15 3.74 10.27
CA ALA A 143 -17.33 3.03 10.79
C ALA A 143 -16.97 1.64 11.34
N ALA A 144 -15.99 0.97 10.76
CA ALA A 144 -15.49 -0.33 11.23
C ALA A 144 -14.43 -0.20 12.34
N GLY A 145 -13.99 1.01 12.69
CA GLY A 145 -12.96 1.24 13.71
C GLY A 145 -11.52 1.07 13.17
N VAL A 146 -11.32 1.15 11.85
CA VAL A 146 -10.00 1.16 11.23
C VAL A 146 -9.50 2.59 11.12
N VAL A 147 -8.23 2.81 11.43
CA VAL A 147 -7.58 4.13 11.31
C VAL A 147 -7.57 4.57 9.85
N ASN A 148 -7.82 5.86 9.63
CA ASN A 148 -7.74 6.45 8.29
C ASN A 148 -6.32 6.24 7.71
N PRO A 149 -6.18 5.56 6.56
CA PRO A 149 -4.88 5.23 5.98
C PRO A 149 -4.08 6.45 5.48
N PHE A 150 -4.70 7.63 5.43
CA PHE A 150 -4.03 8.88 5.09
C PHE A 150 -3.49 9.63 6.31
N ASP A 151 -3.76 9.16 7.53
CA ASP A 151 -3.27 9.78 8.75
C ASP A 151 -1.89 9.25 9.15
N GLU A 152 -1.06 10.11 9.74
CA GLU A 152 0.25 9.74 10.26
C GLU A 152 0.19 8.59 11.27
N ASP A 153 -0.87 8.51 12.07
CA ASP A 153 -1.04 7.46 13.07
C ASP A 153 -1.15 6.07 12.46
N ALA A 154 -1.79 5.94 11.28
CA ALA A 154 -1.83 4.68 10.54
C ALA A 154 -0.41 4.23 10.15
N HIS A 155 0.41 5.15 9.65
CA HIS A 155 1.80 4.86 9.25
C HIS A 155 2.70 4.58 10.45
N ARG A 156 2.52 5.29 11.57
CA ARG A 156 3.23 5.03 12.83
C ARG A 156 2.95 3.64 13.40
N ASN A 157 1.69 3.21 13.35
CA ASN A 157 1.30 1.87 13.77
C ASN A 157 2.00 0.79 12.93
N ILE A 158 2.05 0.97 11.61
CA ILE A 158 2.76 0.06 10.70
C ILE A 158 4.25 0.04 11.03
N ALA A 159 4.90 1.19 11.19
CA ALA A 159 6.32 1.27 11.54
C ALA A 159 6.62 0.56 12.87
N THR A 160 5.76 0.74 13.88
CA THR A 160 5.87 0.06 15.17
C THR A 160 5.72 -1.46 15.03
N LEU A 161 4.79 -1.92 14.19
CA LEU A 161 4.58 -3.32 13.88
C LEU A 161 5.83 -3.94 13.24
N ILE A 162 6.40 -3.27 12.24
CA ILE A 162 7.60 -3.73 11.55
C ILE A 162 8.77 -3.83 12.53
N ASP A 163 8.97 -2.81 13.36
CA ASP A 163 10.04 -2.78 14.35
C ASP A 163 9.90 -3.91 15.38
N LYS A 164 8.71 -4.14 15.90
CA LYS A 164 8.42 -5.28 16.80
C LYS A 164 8.71 -6.63 16.12
N PHE A 165 8.34 -6.77 14.84
CA PHE A 165 8.57 -8.01 14.11
C PHE A 165 10.07 -8.27 13.88
N LEU A 166 10.84 -7.23 13.53
CA LEU A 166 12.27 -7.35 13.26
C LEU A 166 13.11 -7.58 14.51
N LYS A 167 12.64 -7.11 15.67
CA LYS A 167 13.33 -7.29 16.97
C LYS A 167 13.01 -8.63 17.67
N GLY A 168 11.98 -9.34 17.23
CA GLY A 168 11.66 -10.72 17.58
C GLY A 168 11.16 -11.11 18.78
#